data_f97db0f3f2170dd8d3fc6a817b5611a8
#
_entry.id   f97db0f3f2170dd8d3fc6a817b5611a8
#
_cell.length_a   1.000
_cell.length_b   1.000
_cell.length_c   1.000
_cell.angle_alpha   90.00
_cell.angle_beta   90.00
_cell.angle_gamma   90.00
#
_symmetry.space_group_name_H-M   'P 1'
#
loop_
_entity.id
_entity.type
_entity.pdbx_description
1 polymer ?
#
loop_
_entity_poly.entity_id
_entity_poly.type
_entity_poly.pdbx_seq_one_letter_code
_entity_poly.pdbx_strand_id
1 'polypeptide(L)'
;MKLDFNSTSFSHPKSGNLTLAHPDKGIRDFWVEHTRRCRAIAEEMGCRQGDACIMNLWVHDGSKDITVNRMKYRELLKDSLDRIFATPYAHMKDCVESKVFGIGLESYTVGSNDFYIGYAAQRGKIVTLDTGHFHPTESVADKVSALLLFVPELMLHVSRPVRWDSDHVTIMNDETMDLCKEIVRCGALDRVHIGLDYFDASINRIGAYVVGSRATQKCLLQALLEPLGTLRTYEAAGKGFERLALLEECK
;
A
#
# COMPACT_ATOMS: atom_id res chain seq x y z
N MET A 1 9.62 -15.72 -2.72
CA MET A 1 8.81 -14.82 -1.89
C MET A 1 9.73 -14.20 -0.87
N LYS A 2 9.67 -12.91 -0.62
CA LYS A 2 10.50 -12.16 0.31
C LYS A 2 9.63 -11.64 1.45
N LEU A 3 10.25 -11.20 2.54
CA LEU A 3 9.55 -10.63 3.69
C LEU A 3 9.67 -9.11 3.66
N ASP A 4 8.55 -8.44 3.86
CA ASP A 4 8.47 -7.01 4.12
C ASP A 4 8.13 -6.77 5.60
N PHE A 5 8.28 -5.54 6.06
CA PHE A 5 8.01 -5.18 7.45
C PHE A 5 6.87 -4.15 7.52
N ASN A 6 5.76 -4.53 8.13
CA ASN A 6 4.64 -3.61 8.35
C ASN A 6 4.71 -3.06 9.78
N SER A 7 5.05 -1.79 9.93
CA SER A 7 5.14 -1.10 11.21
C SER A 7 3.80 -0.48 11.58
N THR A 8 3.22 -0.98 12.66
CA THR A 8 1.98 -0.45 13.22
C THR A 8 2.16 -0.12 14.71
N SER A 9 1.35 0.78 15.22
CA SER A 9 1.44 1.23 16.63
C SER A 9 0.16 0.97 17.43
N PHE A 10 -0.96 0.66 16.79
CA PHE A 10 -2.28 0.65 17.43
C PHE A 10 -2.44 -0.39 18.54
N SER A 11 -1.76 -1.52 18.48
CA SER A 11 -1.82 -2.59 19.49
C SER A 11 -0.81 -2.41 20.64
N HIS A 12 0.04 -1.40 20.59
CA HIS A 12 1.04 -1.17 21.63
C HIS A 12 0.40 -0.59 22.89
N PRO A 13 0.79 -1.01 24.13
CA PRO A 13 0.18 -0.54 25.38
C PRO A 13 0.24 0.99 25.60
N LYS A 14 1.19 1.69 24.97
CA LYS A 14 1.30 3.15 25.02
C LYS A 14 0.53 3.86 23.91
N SER A 15 -0.17 3.12 23.05
CA SER A 15 -0.92 3.72 21.97
C SER A 15 -2.16 4.43 22.52
N GLY A 16 -2.41 5.63 21.97
CA GLY A 16 -3.66 6.38 22.11
C GLY A 16 -4.21 6.69 20.73
N ASN A 17 -5.14 7.62 20.66
CA ASN A 17 -5.70 8.07 19.38
C ASN A 17 -4.68 8.83 18.50
N LEU A 18 -3.61 9.32 19.10
CA LEU A 18 -2.52 10.04 18.43
C LEU A 18 -1.17 9.51 18.90
N THR A 19 -0.26 9.30 17.97
CA THR A 19 1.10 8.82 18.19
C THR A 19 2.11 9.80 17.57
N LEU A 20 2.42 9.68 16.31
CA LEU A 20 3.33 10.56 15.56
C LEU A 20 2.80 11.97 15.34
N ALA A 21 1.48 12.16 15.42
CA ALA A 21 0.82 13.47 15.36
C ALA A 21 0.41 14.02 16.74
N HIS A 22 0.86 13.41 17.85
CA HIS A 22 0.48 13.82 19.19
C HIS A 22 1.00 15.24 19.52
N PRO A 23 0.21 16.14 20.18
CA PRO A 23 0.66 17.48 20.56
C PRO A 23 1.85 17.47 21.51
N ASP A 24 1.91 16.52 22.45
CA ASP A 24 3.04 16.35 23.37
C ASP A 24 4.27 15.82 22.62
N LYS A 25 5.37 16.58 22.70
CA LYS A 25 6.63 16.24 22.04
C LYS A 25 7.24 14.94 22.58
N GLY A 26 7.13 14.66 23.88
CA GLY A 26 7.70 13.46 24.49
C GLY A 26 7.02 12.19 23.97
N ILE A 27 5.70 12.23 23.75
CA ILE A 27 4.96 11.13 23.14
C ILE A 27 5.39 10.94 21.69
N ARG A 28 5.51 12.02 20.90
CA ARG A 28 6.02 11.92 19.52
C ARG A 28 7.45 11.37 19.48
N ASP A 29 8.31 11.82 20.37
CA ASP A 29 9.72 11.36 20.44
C ASP A 29 9.80 9.85 20.69
N PHE A 30 8.95 9.33 21.59
CA PHE A 30 8.83 7.89 21.81
C PHE A 30 8.47 7.15 20.52
N TRP A 31 7.46 7.62 19.79
CA TRP A 31 6.99 6.96 18.57
C TRP A 31 7.95 7.11 17.38
N VAL A 32 8.64 8.25 17.28
CA VAL A 32 9.72 8.44 16.31
C VAL A 32 10.82 7.42 16.55
N GLU A 33 11.27 7.26 17.82
CA GLU A 33 12.30 6.28 18.15
C GLU A 33 11.82 4.84 17.93
N HIS A 34 10.58 4.53 18.30
CA HIS A 34 9.97 3.22 18.02
C HIS A 34 10.02 2.90 16.52
N THR A 35 9.59 3.82 15.66
CA THR A 35 9.59 3.61 14.21
C THR A 35 11.02 3.52 13.65
N ARG A 36 11.97 4.28 14.19
CA ARG A 36 13.39 4.13 13.80
C ARG A 36 13.93 2.74 14.09
N ARG A 37 13.53 2.13 15.20
CA ARG A 37 13.89 0.74 15.51
C ARG A 37 13.25 -0.25 14.54
N CYS A 38 11.99 -0.03 14.15
CA CYS A 38 11.35 -0.82 13.11
C CYS A 38 12.11 -0.75 11.79
N ARG A 39 12.60 0.43 11.40
CA ARG A 39 13.44 0.61 10.20
C ARG A 39 14.77 -0.14 10.31
N ALA A 40 15.42 -0.13 11.48
CA ALA A 40 16.64 -0.88 11.70
C ALA A 40 16.41 -2.41 11.59
N ILE A 41 15.26 -2.90 12.04
CA ILE A 41 14.85 -4.31 11.87
C ILE A 41 14.64 -4.61 10.38
N ALA A 42 13.94 -3.75 9.65
CA ALA A 42 13.71 -3.90 8.22
C ALA A 42 15.02 -3.91 7.42
N GLU A 43 16.00 -3.07 7.78
CA GLU A 43 17.34 -3.07 7.19
C GLU A 43 18.04 -4.42 7.37
N GLU A 44 18.02 -4.96 8.59
CA GLU A 44 18.60 -6.27 8.87
C GLU A 44 17.87 -7.40 8.11
N MET A 45 16.55 -7.33 8.01
CA MET A 45 15.76 -8.29 7.22
C MET A 45 16.15 -8.22 5.75
N GLY A 46 16.27 -7.03 5.17
CA GLY A 46 16.69 -6.83 3.80
C GLY A 46 18.11 -7.37 3.55
N CYS A 47 19.03 -7.05 4.44
CA CYS A 47 20.40 -7.56 4.37
C CYS A 47 20.45 -9.10 4.36
N ARG A 48 19.74 -9.75 5.29
CA ARG A 48 19.74 -11.22 5.40
C ARG A 48 19.06 -11.93 4.23
N GLN A 49 18.02 -11.34 3.67
CA GLN A 49 17.31 -11.96 2.53
C GLN A 49 17.97 -11.66 1.18
N GLY A 50 18.98 -10.79 1.15
CA GLY A 50 19.69 -10.40 -0.08
C GLY A 50 18.84 -9.62 -1.07
N ASP A 51 17.83 -8.91 -0.56
CA ASP A 51 16.93 -8.06 -1.33
C ASP A 51 16.29 -6.99 -0.42
N ALA A 52 15.93 -5.84 -0.97
CA ALA A 52 15.40 -4.77 -0.16
C ALA A 52 14.10 -5.20 0.56
N CYS A 53 14.04 -4.93 1.87
CA CYS A 53 12.81 -5.06 2.64
C CYS A 53 12.01 -3.77 2.50
N ILE A 54 10.75 -3.84 2.09
CA ILE A 54 9.86 -2.68 2.12
C ILE A 54 9.36 -2.52 3.55
N MET A 55 9.69 -1.39 4.15
CA MET A 55 9.22 -1.04 5.49
C MET A 55 8.01 -0.13 5.35
N ASN A 56 6.83 -0.72 5.43
CA ASN A 56 5.58 0.01 5.38
C ASN A 56 5.25 0.63 6.73
N LEU A 57 5.00 1.91 6.76
CA LEU A 57 4.56 2.65 7.94
C LEU A 57 3.09 3.00 7.84
N TRP A 58 2.28 2.28 8.62
CA TRP A 58 0.87 2.52 8.79
C TRP A 58 0.61 3.20 10.15
N VAL A 59 0.01 4.39 10.13
CA VAL A 59 -0.23 5.23 11.32
C VAL A 59 -1.73 5.42 11.51
N HIS A 60 -2.25 4.98 12.64
CA HIS A 60 -3.68 5.06 12.96
C HIS A 60 -4.16 6.42 13.49
N ASP A 61 -3.27 7.39 13.60
CA ASP A 61 -3.57 8.70 14.22
C ASP A 61 -4.80 9.38 13.63
N GLY A 62 -5.72 9.76 14.51
CA GLY A 62 -6.98 10.38 14.10
C GLY A 62 -7.88 10.70 15.29
N SER A 63 -9.16 10.93 15.01
CA SER A 63 -10.17 11.24 16.02
C SER A 63 -11.55 10.73 15.62
N LYS A 64 -12.29 10.27 16.62
CA LYS A 64 -13.73 9.97 16.49
C LYS A 64 -14.57 11.23 16.53
N ASP A 65 -14.09 12.26 17.24
CA ASP A 65 -14.76 13.54 17.39
C ASP A 65 -14.41 14.54 16.29
N ILE A 66 -15.12 15.66 16.25
CA ILE A 66 -14.89 16.75 15.31
C ILE A 66 -13.55 17.42 15.60
N THR A 67 -12.59 17.24 14.70
CA THR A 67 -11.27 17.88 14.78
C THR A 67 -11.31 19.24 14.08
N VAL A 68 -10.99 20.30 14.83
CA VAL A 68 -10.97 21.68 14.30
C VAL A 68 -9.60 22.01 13.68
N ASN A 69 -8.51 21.69 14.37
CA ASN A 69 -7.16 22.07 13.94
C ASN A 69 -6.45 20.94 13.18
N ARG A 70 -7.05 20.51 12.07
CA ARG A 70 -6.53 19.43 11.24
C ARG A 70 -5.14 19.71 10.68
N MET A 71 -4.84 20.95 10.30
CA MET A 71 -3.53 21.35 9.76
C MET A 71 -2.42 21.08 10.77
N LYS A 72 -2.61 21.49 12.03
CA LYS A 72 -1.61 21.28 13.10
C LYS A 72 -1.23 19.81 13.26
N TYR A 73 -2.19 18.90 13.27
CA TYR A 73 -1.90 17.46 13.41
C TYR A 73 -1.14 16.91 12.20
N ARG A 74 -1.45 17.39 10.99
CA ARG A 74 -0.72 17.02 9.78
C ARG A 74 0.70 17.58 9.77
N GLU A 75 0.92 18.81 10.25
CA GLU A 75 2.25 19.38 10.43
C GLU A 75 3.09 18.57 11.42
N LEU A 76 2.49 18.14 12.54
CA LEU A 76 3.16 17.30 13.53
C LEU A 76 3.50 15.92 12.98
N LEU A 77 2.61 15.30 12.23
CA LEU A 77 2.87 14.04 11.54
C LEU A 77 4.01 14.20 10.54
N LYS A 78 3.97 15.26 9.71
CA LYS A 78 5.00 15.55 8.73
C LYS A 78 6.38 15.73 9.37
N ASP A 79 6.47 16.49 10.47
CA ASP A 79 7.70 16.66 11.24
C ASP A 79 8.23 15.31 11.76
N SER A 80 7.35 14.50 12.32
CA SER A 80 7.70 13.17 12.81
C SER A 80 8.23 12.25 11.71
N LEU A 81 7.59 12.24 10.55
CA LEU A 81 8.03 11.48 9.38
C LEU A 81 9.39 11.97 8.86
N ASP A 82 9.58 13.29 8.73
CA ASP A 82 10.87 13.87 8.32
C ASP A 82 12.00 13.44 9.27
N ARG A 83 11.72 13.39 10.56
CA ARG A 83 12.68 12.92 11.60
C ARG A 83 12.94 11.42 11.51
N ILE A 84 11.92 10.61 11.25
CA ILE A 84 12.04 9.15 11.09
C ILE A 84 12.91 8.81 9.88
N PHE A 85 12.66 9.47 8.76
CA PHE A 85 13.29 9.15 7.48
C PHE A 85 14.60 9.92 7.21
N ALA A 86 15.10 10.66 8.20
CA ALA A 86 16.33 11.44 8.06
C ALA A 86 17.59 10.59 7.80
N THR A 87 17.62 9.35 8.30
CA THR A 87 18.75 8.43 8.10
C THR A 87 18.43 7.47 6.96
N PRO A 88 19.20 7.45 5.86
CA PRO A 88 19.02 6.47 4.79
C PRO A 88 19.52 5.09 5.22
N TYR A 89 18.97 4.04 4.60
CA TYR A 89 19.39 2.66 4.72
C TYR A 89 19.67 2.07 3.34
N ALA A 90 20.46 1.00 3.27
CA ALA A 90 20.90 0.39 2.02
C ALA A 90 20.05 -0.80 1.59
N HIS A 91 19.51 -1.57 2.54
CA HIS A 91 18.82 -2.83 2.30
C HIS A 91 17.32 -2.77 2.65
N MET A 92 16.79 -1.57 2.87
CA MET A 92 15.37 -1.36 3.04
C MET A 92 14.89 -0.12 2.29
N LYS A 93 13.59 -0.06 2.02
CA LYS A 93 12.94 1.09 1.40
C LYS A 93 11.80 1.57 2.28
N ASP A 94 11.73 2.89 2.49
CA ASP A 94 10.67 3.51 3.27
C ASP A 94 9.38 3.62 2.45
N CYS A 95 8.29 3.12 3.00
CA CYS A 95 6.96 3.21 2.44
C CYS A 95 5.99 3.81 3.45
N VAL A 96 4.99 4.53 2.98
CA VAL A 96 3.94 5.14 3.80
C VAL A 96 2.56 4.72 3.29
N GLU A 97 1.69 4.40 4.24
CA GLU A 97 0.35 3.92 3.97
C GLU A 97 -0.71 4.80 4.62
N SER A 98 -1.76 5.10 3.87
CA SER A 98 -2.92 5.81 4.41
C SER A 98 -3.77 4.90 5.27
N LYS A 99 -4.38 5.50 6.32
CA LYS A 99 -5.51 4.91 7.01
C LYS A 99 -6.80 5.53 6.49
N VAL A 100 -7.82 4.71 6.26
CA VAL A 100 -9.12 5.19 5.78
C VAL A 100 -9.98 5.63 6.96
N PHE A 101 -10.44 4.67 7.76
CA PHE A 101 -11.26 4.87 8.96
C PHE A 101 -11.26 3.57 9.77
N GLY A 102 -12.00 3.54 10.86
CA GLY A 102 -12.08 2.38 11.76
C GLY A 102 -11.16 2.53 12.97
N ILE A 103 -11.14 1.51 13.83
CA ILE A 103 -10.44 1.54 15.12
C ILE A 103 -10.85 2.76 15.97
N GLY A 104 -12.14 3.20 15.87
CA GLY A 104 -12.69 4.32 16.63
C GLY A 104 -12.27 5.72 16.13
N LEU A 105 -11.80 5.86 14.90
CA LEU A 105 -11.26 7.11 14.35
C LEU A 105 -11.99 7.54 13.07
N GLU A 106 -13.30 7.44 13.07
CA GLU A 106 -14.12 7.58 11.87
C GLU A 106 -14.30 9.02 11.39
N SER A 107 -14.16 10.00 12.30
CA SER A 107 -14.39 11.41 11.95
C SER A 107 -13.19 12.06 11.24
N TYR A 108 -11.97 11.74 11.65
CA TYR A 108 -10.77 12.36 11.13
C TYR A 108 -9.57 11.43 11.18
N THR A 109 -8.95 11.22 10.05
CA THR A 109 -7.65 10.54 9.91
C THR A 109 -6.58 11.56 9.57
N VAL A 110 -5.48 11.61 10.34
CA VAL A 110 -4.38 12.56 10.11
C VAL A 110 -3.67 12.24 8.81
N GLY A 111 -3.23 10.98 8.66
CA GLY A 111 -2.56 10.45 7.48
C GLY A 111 -3.56 9.95 6.44
N SER A 112 -4.24 10.86 5.75
CA SER A 112 -5.12 10.54 4.63
C SER A 112 -4.31 10.14 3.39
N ASN A 113 -4.98 9.54 2.40
CA ASN A 113 -4.37 9.17 1.13
C ASN A 113 -3.69 10.37 0.45
N ASP A 114 -4.40 11.52 0.39
CA ASP A 114 -3.87 12.76 -0.20
C ASP A 114 -2.61 13.26 0.52
N PHE A 115 -2.58 13.14 1.86
CA PHE A 115 -1.43 13.53 2.66
C PHE A 115 -0.20 12.69 2.31
N TYR A 116 -0.35 11.37 2.25
CA TYR A 116 0.79 10.48 1.99
C TYR A 116 1.23 10.50 0.54
N ILE A 117 0.34 10.67 -0.44
CA ILE A 117 0.73 10.89 -1.84
C ILE A 117 1.57 12.15 -1.95
N GLY A 118 1.09 13.27 -1.38
CA GLY A 118 1.84 14.54 -1.39
C GLY A 118 3.19 14.43 -0.68
N TYR A 119 3.22 13.76 0.48
CA TYR A 119 4.45 13.54 1.25
C TYR A 119 5.46 12.68 0.47
N ALA A 120 5.03 11.54 -0.06
CA ALA A 120 5.89 10.60 -0.77
C ALA A 120 6.45 11.22 -2.06
N ALA A 121 5.62 11.88 -2.86
CA ALA A 121 6.06 12.58 -4.06
C ALA A 121 7.12 13.66 -3.76
N GLN A 122 6.93 14.41 -2.66
CA GLN A 122 7.87 15.45 -2.25
C GLN A 122 9.19 14.88 -1.68
N ARG A 123 9.17 13.70 -1.08
CA ARG A 123 10.30 13.10 -0.35
C ARG A 123 10.93 11.90 -1.06
N GLY A 124 10.45 11.54 -2.25
CA GLY A 124 10.93 10.37 -2.98
C GLY A 124 10.72 9.05 -2.21
N LYS A 125 9.56 8.91 -1.54
CA LYS A 125 9.20 7.72 -0.78
C LYS A 125 8.22 6.86 -1.57
N ILE A 126 8.10 5.59 -1.19
CA ILE A 126 7.10 4.66 -1.72
C ILE A 126 5.74 4.97 -1.08
N VAL A 127 4.68 4.85 -1.86
CA VAL A 127 3.30 4.89 -1.36
C VAL A 127 2.72 3.48 -1.42
N THR A 128 2.08 3.07 -0.35
CA THR A 128 1.24 1.88 -0.34
C THR A 128 -0.17 2.20 -0.85
N LEU A 129 -0.61 1.44 -1.82
CA LEU A 129 -2.00 1.33 -2.22
C LEU A 129 -2.56 0.04 -1.64
N ASP A 130 -3.42 0.15 -0.64
CA ASP A 130 -4.16 -0.98 -0.11
C ASP A 130 -5.48 -1.14 -0.88
N THR A 131 -5.77 -2.35 -1.33
CA THR A 131 -6.98 -2.64 -2.13
C THR A 131 -8.28 -2.45 -1.35
N GLY A 132 -8.22 -2.44 -0.02
CA GLY A 132 -9.35 -2.19 0.87
C GLY A 132 -9.56 -0.74 1.27
N HIS A 133 -8.62 0.17 0.97
CA HIS A 133 -8.63 1.54 1.48
C HIS A 133 -9.34 2.55 0.56
N PHE A 134 -10.03 2.10 -0.48
CA PHE A 134 -10.72 2.98 -1.43
C PHE A 134 -12.22 2.68 -1.47
N HIS A 135 -12.99 3.65 -1.96
CA HIS A 135 -14.42 3.44 -2.13
C HIS A 135 -14.67 2.25 -3.08
N PRO A 136 -15.68 1.38 -2.82
CA PRO A 136 -15.93 0.19 -3.65
C PRO A 136 -16.19 0.47 -5.15
N THR A 137 -16.46 1.71 -5.51
CA THR A 137 -16.61 2.15 -6.92
C THR A 137 -15.32 2.67 -7.55
N GLU A 138 -14.23 2.75 -6.78
CA GLU A 138 -12.92 3.16 -7.30
C GLU A 138 -12.11 1.92 -7.71
N SER A 139 -11.40 2.02 -8.84
CA SER A 139 -10.43 1.01 -9.25
C SER A 139 -9.05 1.35 -8.69
N VAL A 140 -8.46 0.45 -7.91
CA VAL A 140 -7.07 0.60 -7.44
C VAL A 140 -6.08 0.46 -8.59
N ALA A 141 -6.41 -0.35 -9.60
CA ALA A 141 -5.60 -0.49 -10.81
C ALA A 141 -5.37 0.86 -11.50
N ASP A 142 -6.41 1.69 -11.62
CA ASP A 142 -6.33 3.02 -12.24
C ASP A 142 -5.35 3.97 -11.54
N LYS A 143 -5.06 3.73 -10.26
CA LYS A 143 -4.13 4.56 -9.47
C LYS A 143 -2.65 4.24 -9.74
N VAL A 144 -2.35 3.06 -10.26
CA VAL A 144 -0.96 2.59 -10.45
C VAL A 144 -0.22 3.48 -11.45
N SER A 145 -0.71 3.57 -12.69
CA SER A 145 -0.06 4.42 -13.71
C SER A 145 -0.10 5.89 -13.35
N ALA A 146 -1.18 6.37 -12.71
CA ALA A 146 -1.29 7.75 -12.28
C ALA A 146 -0.20 8.14 -11.27
N LEU A 147 0.05 7.32 -10.24
CA LEU A 147 1.01 7.63 -9.19
C LEU A 147 2.46 7.41 -9.62
N LEU A 148 2.74 6.42 -10.49
CA LEU A 148 4.09 6.14 -10.99
C LEU A 148 4.72 7.29 -11.80
N LEU A 149 3.93 8.30 -12.16
CA LEU A 149 4.43 9.56 -12.73
C LEU A 149 5.07 10.48 -11.68
N PHE A 150 4.72 10.32 -10.40
CA PHE A 150 5.09 11.26 -9.33
C PHE A 150 5.91 10.63 -8.21
N VAL A 151 5.81 9.31 -8.03
CA VAL A 151 6.57 8.58 -7.02
C VAL A 151 7.51 7.56 -7.68
N PRO A 152 8.65 7.23 -7.04
CA PRO A 152 9.62 6.32 -7.65
C PRO A 152 9.07 4.89 -7.80
N GLU A 153 8.38 4.41 -6.80
CA GLU A 153 7.88 3.04 -6.68
C GLU A 153 6.56 3.02 -5.89
N LEU A 154 5.82 1.92 -6.02
CA LEU A 154 4.60 1.67 -5.26
C LEU A 154 4.72 0.35 -4.48
N MET A 155 4.08 0.31 -3.33
CA MET A 155 3.75 -0.91 -2.61
C MET A 155 2.24 -1.17 -2.76
N LEU A 156 1.89 -2.39 -3.01
CA LEU A 156 0.50 -2.83 -3.01
C LEU A 156 0.26 -3.71 -1.78
N HIS A 157 -0.70 -3.38 -0.98
CA HIS A 157 -1.30 -4.30 -0.02
C HIS A 157 -2.51 -4.96 -0.69
N VAL A 158 -2.33 -6.23 -1.05
CA VAL A 158 -3.33 -6.98 -1.81
C VAL A 158 -4.12 -7.87 -0.86
N SER A 159 -5.37 -7.52 -0.69
CA SER A 159 -6.39 -8.29 0.00
C SER A 159 -7.64 -8.41 -0.87
N ARG A 160 -8.65 -9.11 -0.42
CA ARG A 160 -9.97 -9.09 -1.04
C ARG A 160 -10.94 -8.34 -0.12
N PRO A 161 -11.18 -7.06 -0.38
CA PRO A 161 -12.14 -6.30 0.40
C PRO A 161 -13.57 -6.80 0.09
N VAL A 162 -14.26 -7.24 1.14
CA VAL A 162 -15.69 -7.55 1.07
C VAL A 162 -16.40 -6.40 1.77
N ARG A 163 -16.83 -5.41 1.03
CA ARG A 163 -17.22 -4.08 1.53
C ARG A 163 -16.04 -3.37 2.15
N TRP A 164 -15.57 -2.39 2.13
CA TRP A 164 -14.44 -1.70 2.77
C TRP A 164 -13.30 -2.64 3.21
N ASP A 165 -12.41 -2.14 3.98
CA ASP A 165 -11.20 -2.71 4.57
C ASP A 165 -11.50 -3.94 5.45
N SER A 166 -11.67 -5.08 4.84
CA SER A 166 -12.07 -6.32 5.52
C SER A 166 -11.04 -7.46 5.42
N ASP A 167 -9.92 -7.21 4.76
CA ASP A 167 -8.71 -8.04 4.71
C ASP A 167 -8.92 -9.55 4.52
N HIS A 168 -9.80 -9.92 3.60
CA HIS A 168 -9.99 -11.32 3.25
C HIS A 168 -8.89 -11.82 2.32
N VAL A 169 -8.68 -13.13 2.34
CA VAL A 169 -7.72 -13.79 1.47
C VAL A 169 -7.98 -13.44 0.00
N THR A 170 -6.92 -13.02 -0.68
CA THR A 170 -6.93 -12.71 -2.11
C THR A 170 -7.33 -13.93 -2.92
N ILE A 171 -8.22 -13.73 -3.86
CA ILE A 171 -8.64 -14.71 -4.87
C ILE A 171 -8.42 -14.14 -6.26
N MET A 172 -8.49 -15.00 -7.27
CA MET A 172 -8.48 -14.57 -8.66
C MET A 172 -9.86 -14.01 -9.02
N ASN A 173 -10.02 -12.69 -8.93
CA ASN A 173 -11.21 -11.93 -9.28
C ASN A 173 -10.83 -10.78 -10.23
N ASP A 174 -11.82 -10.07 -10.75
CA ASP A 174 -11.60 -9.01 -11.74
C ASP A 174 -10.71 -7.90 -11.20
N GLU A 175 -10.88 -7.48 -9.94
CA GLU A 175 -10.08 -6.42 -9.32
C GLU A 175 -8.60 -6.79 -9.21
N THR A 176 -8.29 -8.01 -8.72
CA THR A 176 -6.91 -8.51 -8.64
C THR A 176 -6.30 -8.67 -10.04
N MET A 177 -7.12 -9.12 -11.00
CA MET A 177 -6.70 -9.27 -12.38
C MET A 177 -6.38 -7.92 -13.02
N ASP A 178 -7.25 -6.93 -12.90
CA ASP A 178 -7.05 -5.59 -13.45
C ASP A 178 -5.83 -4.90 -12.86
N LEU A 179 -5.60 -5.08 -11.55
CA LEU A 179 -4.41 -4.57 -10.88
C LEU A 179 -3.13 -5.16 -11.47
N CYS A 180 -3.08 -6.50 -11.64
CA CYS A 180 -1.94 -7.17 -12.26
C CYS A 180 -1.73 -6.77 -13.72
N LYS A 181 -2.82 -6.63 -14.49
CA LYS A 181 -2.77 -6.15 -15.87
C LYS A 181 -2.21 -4.73 -15.97
N GLU A 182 -2.64 -3.83 -15.09
CA GLU A 182 -2.15 -2.45 -15.11
C GLU A 182 -0.64 -2.39 -14.82
N ILE A 183 -0.14 -3.15 -13.83
CA ILE A 183 1.31 -3.24 -13.54
C ILE A 183 2.10 -3.66 -14.79
N VAL A 184 1.63 -4.69 -15.48
CA VAL A 184 2.29 -5.21 -16.69
C VAL A 184 2.16 -4.23 -17.85
N ARG A 185 0.99 -3.64 -18.05
CA ARG A 185 0.71 -2.69 -19.14
C ARG A 185 1.52 -1.41 -19.04
N CYS A 186 1.80 -0.93 -17.83
CA CYS A 186 2.72 0.21 -17.62
C CYS A 186 4.20 -0.17 -17.63
N GLY A 187 4.54 -1.46 -17.74
CA GLY A 187 5.95 -1.92 -17.67
C GLY A 187 6.59 -1.67 -16.31
N ALA A 188 5.82 -1.81 -15.23
CA ALA A 188 6.22 -1.39 -13.88
C ALA A 188 6.53 -2.56 -12.92
N LEU A 189 6.85 -3.74 -13.44
CA LEU A 189 7.13 -4.93 -12.62
C LEU A 189 8.31 -4.76 -11.66
N ASP A 190 9.26 -3.90 -12.01
CA ASP A 190 10.44 -3.56 -11.22
C ASP A 190 10.21 -2.38 -10.26
N ARG A 191 9.07 -1.72 -10.37
CA ARG A 191 8.71 -0.52 -9.58
C ARG A 191 7.50 -0.72 -8.67
N VAL A 192 6.83 -1.88 -8.75
CA VAL A 192 5.65 -2.18 -7.96
C VAL A 192 5.89 -3.43 -7.12
N HIS A 193 5.91 -3.24 -5.81
CA HIS A 193 6.07 -4.30 -4.83
C HIS A 193 4.69 -4.83 -4.42
N ILE A 194 4.48 -6.14 -4.48
CA ILE A 194 3.20 -6.76 -4.17
C ILE A 194 3.30 -7.47 -2.83
N GLY A 195 2.68 -6.90 -1.81
CA GLY A 195 2.51 -7.48 -0.48
C GLY A 195 1.13 -8.12 -0.34
N LEU A 196 1.08 -9.31 0.26
CA LEU A 196 -0.17 -9.94 0.63
C LEU A 196 -0.51 -9.50 2.06
N ASP A 197 -1.58 -8.74 2.18
CA ASP A 197 -2.01 -8.15 3.46
C ASP A 197 -3.46 -8.54 3.78
N TYR A 198 -3.63 -9.65 4.51
CA TYR A 198 -4.94 -10.10 4.98
C TYR A 198 -4.82 -10.86 6.29
N PHE A 199 -5.89 -10.77 7.08
CA PHE A 199 -5.96 -11.25 8.46
C PHE A 199 -7.09 -12.25 8.68
N ASP A 200 -7.53 -12.98 7.67
CA ASP A 200 -8.62 -13.94 7.80
C ASP A 200 -8.26 -15.05 8.81
N ALA A 201 -8.79 -14.91 10.02
CA ALA A 201 -8.57 -15.83 11.11
C ALA A 201 -9.57 -17.02 11.13
N SER A 202 -10.52 -17.03 10.21
CA SER A 202 -11.54 -18.08 10.11
C SER A 202 -11.02 -19.35 9.43
N ILE A 203 -9.86 -19.26 8.77
CA ILE A 203 -9.23 -20.38 8.04
C ILE A 203 -7.78 -20.58 8.48
N ASN A 204 -7.20 -21.70 8.08
CA ASN A 204 -5.80 -21.99 8.34
C ASN A 204 -4.89 -20.91 7.71
N ARG A 205 -4.06 -20.26 8.52
CA ARG A 205 -3.22 -19.14 8.10
C ARG A 205 -2.23 -19.50 6.98
N ILE A 206 -1.58 -20.66 7.07
CA ILE A 206 -0.65 -21.14 6.03
C ILE A 206 -1.41 -21.39 4.73
N GLY A 207 -2.58 -22.05 4.82
CA GLY A 207 -3.47 -22.26 3.68
C GLY A 207 -3.93 -20.95 3.04
N ALA A 208 -4.25 -19.94 3.84
CA ALA A 208 -4.60 -18.59 3.37
C ALA A 208 -3.48 -17.98 2.51
N TYR A 209 -2.25 -17.96 3.01
CA TYR A 209 -1.10 -17.45 2.24
C TYR A 209 -0.81 -18.27 0.98
N VAL A 210 -0.93 -19.59 1.02
CA VAL A 210 -0.75 -20.43 -0.17
C VAL A 210 -1.79 -20.10 -1.23
N VAL A 211 -3.06 -19.97 -0.84
CA VAL A 211 -4.16 -19.64 -1.78
C VAL A 211 -3.97 -18.25 -2.38
N GLY A 212 -3.76 -17.24 -1.53
CA GLY A 212 -3.62 -15.85 -1.98
C GLY A 212 -2.37 -15.62 -2.83
N SER A 213 -1.22 -16.19 -2.46
CA SER A 213 -0.01 -16.14 -3.29
C SER A 213 -0.23 -16.75 -4.68
N ARG A 214 -0.87 -17.91 -4.74
CA ARG A 214 -1.16 -18.58 -6.02
C ARG A 214 -2.17 -17.81 -6.84
N ALA A 215 -3.18 -17.20 -6.22
CA ALA A 215 -4.15 -16.35 -6.92
C ALA A 215 -3.45 -15.16 -7.57
N THR A 216 -2.65 -14.41 -6.81
CA THR A 216 -1.89 -13.26 -7.32
C THR A 216 -0.91 -13.67 -8.43
N GLN A 217 -0.17 -14.78 -8.26
CA GLN A 217 0.73 -15.28 -9.29
C GLN A 217 0.01 -15.66 -10.59
N LYS A 218 -1.19 -16.24 -10.50
CA LYS A 218 -2.01 -16.57 -11.68
C LYS A 218 -2.47 -15.29 -12.39
N CYS A 219 -2.91 -14.27 -11.65
CA CYS A 219 -3.28 -12.98 -12.22
C CYS A 219 -2.11 -12.32 -12.94
N LEU A 220 -0.91 -12.33 -12.33
CA LEU A 220 0.31 -11.81 -12.97
C LEU A 220 0.68 -12.62 -14.23
N LEU A 221 0.61 -13.94 -14.16
CA LEU A 221 0.90 -14.78 -15.32
C LEU A 221 -0.06 -14.50 -16.48
N GLN A 222 -1.36 -14.38 -16.21
CA GLN A 222 -2.34 -14.05 -17.24
C GLN A 222 -2.08 -12.66 -17.82
N ALA A 223 -1.73 -11.67 -16.98
CA ALA A 223 -1.37 -10.32 -17.42
C ALA A 223 -0.12 -10.33 -18.32
N LEU A 224 0.89 -11.14 -17.99
CA LEU A 224 2.12 -11.29 -18.79
C LEU A 224 1.88 -11.97 -20.14
N LEU A 225 0.84 -12.79 -20.24
CA LEU A 225 0.47 -13.48 -21.48
C LEU A 225 -0.44 -12.64 -22.39
N GLU A 226 -0.90 -11.47 -21.94
CA GLU A 226 -1.70 -10.59 -22.80
C GLU A 226 -0.93 -10.17 -24.06
N PRO A 227 -1.57 -10.22 -25.25
CA PRO A 227 -0.95 -9.79 -26.50
C PRO A 227 -0.92 -8.25 -26.61
N LEU A 228 -0.16 -7.59 -25.71
CA LEU A 228 -0.14 -6.13 -25.54
C LEU A 228 0.14 -5.36 -26.83
N GLY A 229 1.00 -5.88 -27.70
CA GLY A 229 1.30 -5.25 -29.00
C GLY A 229 0.05 -5.12 -29.87
N THR A 230 -0.73 -6.21 -29.97
CA THR A 230 -1.98 -6.22 -30.73
C THR A 230 -3.05 -5.34 -30.07
N LEU A 231 -3.19 -5.42 -28.75
CA LEU A 231 -4.15 -4.60 -27.98
C LEU A 231 -3.90 -3.11 -28.18
N ARG A 232 -2.64 -2.66 -28.09
CA ARG A 232 -2.23 -1.28 -28.34
C ARG A 232 -2.47 -0.84 -29.79
N THR A 233 -2.25 -1.74 -30.74
CA THR A 233 -2.54 -1.46 -32.16
C THR A 233 -4.04 -1.25 -32.39
N TYR A 234 -4.88 -2.09 -31.79
CA TYR A 234 -6.34 -1.94 -31.88
C TYR A 234 -6.80 -0.64 -31.20
N GLU A 235 -6.24 -0.32 -30.04
CA GLU A 235 -6.54 0.93 -29.33
C GLU A 235 -6.21 2.17 -30.18
N ALA A 236 -4.99 2.25 -30.71
CA ALA A 236 -4.54 3.36 -31.54
C ALA A 236 -5.36 3.50 -32.84
N ALA A 237 -5.89 2.39 -33.37
CA ALA A 237 -6.73 2.39 -34.56
C ALA A 237 -8.24 2.59 -34.27
N GLY A 238 -8.64 2.81 -33.01
CA GLY A 238 -10.05 2.93 -32.61
C GLY A 238 -10.88 1.65 -32.77
N LYS A 239 -10.24 0.50 -32.86
CA LYS A 239 -10.88 -0.83 -33.02
C LYS A 239 -11.34 -1.38 -31.67
N GLY A 240 -12.35 -0.74 -31.09
CA GLY A 240 -12.86 -1.08 -29.76
C GLY A 240 -13.47 -2.47 -29.65
N PHE A 241 -14.21 -2.90 -30.68
CA PHE A 241 -14.82 -4.24 -30.73
C PHE A 241 -13.75 -5.33 -30.79
N GLU A 242 -12.78 -5.21 -31.70
CA GLU A 242 -11.72 -6.21 -31.88
C GLU A 242 -10.84 -6.31 -30.64
N ARG A 243 -10.57 -5.16 -29.98
CA ARG A 243 -9.85 -5.11 -28.71
C ARG A 243 -10.61 -5.85 -27.60
N LEU A 244 -11.92 -5.59 -27.46
CA LEU A 244 -12.75 -6.26 -26.47
C LEU A 244 -12.82 -7.77 -26.72
N ALA A 245 -13.04 -8.17 -27.98
CA ALA A 245 -13.09 -9.59 -28.36
C ALA A 245 -11.77 -10.31 -28.01
N LEU A 246 -10.61 -9.70 -28.32
CA LEU A 246 -9.31 -10.26 -27.98
C LEU A 246 -9.10 -10.35 -26.47
N LEU A 247 -9.53 -9.35 -25.68
CA LEU A 247 -9.45 -9.38 -24.23
C LEU A 247 -10.29 -10.52 -23.62
N GLU A 248 -11.47 -10.82 -24.20
CA GLU A 248 -12.31 -11.94 -23.76
C GLU A 248 -11.69 -13.31 -24.12
N GLU A 249 -11.08 -13.43 -25.30
CA GLU A 249 -10.37 -14.66 -25.70
C GLU A 249 -9.13 -14.96 -24.84
N CYS A 250 -8.58 -13.94 -24.12
CA CYS A 250 -7.40 -14.09 -23.24
C CYS A 250 -7.77 -14.45 -21.79
N LYS A 251 -9.04 -14.64 -21.48
CA LYS A 251 -9.50 -15.08 -20.15
C LYS A 251 -9.44 -16.58 -19.99
#